data_d204c30767b968f06d45410e0e7e6b7b
#
_entry.id   d204c30767b968f06d45410e0e7e6b7b
#
_cell.length_a   1.000
_cell.length_b   1.000
_cell.length_c   1.000
_cell.angle_alpha   90.00
_cell.angle_beta   90.00
_cell.angle_gamma   90.00
#
_symmetry.space_group_name_H-M   'P 1'
#
loop_
_entity.id
_entity.type
_entity.pdbx_description
1 polymer ?
#
loop_
_entity_poly.entity_id
_entity_poly.type
_entity_poly.pdbx_seq_one_letter_code
_entity_poly.pdbx_strand_id
1 'polypeptide(L)'
;MHKRAFLGAASALPLLAAAAPASTAASASGPALLTITGQIARTNRGPIDPALDQMMHKQKISFDKGFTFDYGALSALPAITIRPTLEYDGKVHALRGPLLVDVLAAAGARMQASAAVTLRAVDGFAVDLPLEAAKRQRFIVATHLDGKPMALGGLGPLWAVIDADRIADLANKPVNERFGQCPWALYHIDVR
;
A
#
# COMPACT_ATOMS: atom_id res chain seq x y z
N MET A 1 51.27 59.97 45.48
CA MET A 1 50.84 59.69 44.11
C MET A 1 50.30 58.27 44.08
N HIS A 2 48.96 58.11 44.13
CA HIS A 2 48.31 56.77 44.20
C HIS A 2 47.53 56.59 42.92
N LYS A 3 47.95 55.58 42.10
CA LYS A 3 47.20 55.14 40.90
C LYS A 3 46.18 54.10 41.35
N ARG A 4 44.92 54.40 41.18
CA ARG A 4 43.83 53.44 41.34
C ARG A 4 43.56 52.76 39.98
N ALA A 5 43.70 51.43 39.94
CA ALA A 5 43.26 50.60 38.84
C ALA A 5 41.80 50.25 39.00
N PHE A 6 41.00 50.52 37.96
CA PHE A 6 39.60 50.05 37.87
C PHE A 6 39.58 48.71 37.17
N LEU A 7 39.13 47.67 37.87
CA LEU A 7 38.75 46.38 37.24
C LEU A 7 37.30 46.50 36.71
N GLY A 8 37.15 46.43 35.42
CA GLY A 8 35.84 46.29 34.78
C GLY A 8 35.45 44.81 34.71
N ALA A 9 34.40 44.42 35.44
CA ALA A 9 33.78 43.08 35.31
C ALA A 9 32.83 43.06 34.12
N ALA A 10 33.18 42.30 33.08
CA ALA A 10 32.29 42.05 31.95
C ALA A 10 31.35 40.86 32.32
N SER A 11 30.07 41.17 32.53
CA SER A 11 29.02 40.17 32.74
C SER A 11 28.58 39.61 31.36
N ALA A 12 28.94 38.37 31.09
CA ALA A 12 28.43 37.64 29.93
C ALA A 12 27.06 37.04 30.29
N LEU A 13 26.01 37.51 29.63
CA LEU A 13 24.66 36.89 29.68
C LEU A 13 24.62 35.69 28.71
N PRO A 14 24.16 34.51 29.17
CA PRO A 14 23.93 33.40 28.26
C PRO A 14 22.67 33.64 27.42
N LEU A 15 22.82 33.66 26.09
CA LEU A 15 21.71 33.63 25.15
C LEU A 15 21.07 32.24 25.20
N LEU A 16 19.91 32.09 25.88
CA LEU A 16 19.07 30.91 25.73
C LEU A 16 18.45 30.95 24.31
N ALA A 17 18.97 30.13 23.42
CA ALA A 17 18.32 29.85 22.15
C ALA A 17 17.08 28.99 22.43
N ALA A 18 15.89 29.59 22.36
CA ALA A 18 14.62 28.88 22.40
C ALA A 18 14.51 28.04 21.09
N ALA A 19 14.67 26.74 21.21
CA ALA A 19 14.34 25.81 20.12
C ALA A 19 12.84 25.88 19.89
N ALA A 20 12.42 26.45 18.76
CA ALA A 20 11.03 26.38 18.31
C ALA A 20 10.64 24.90 18.11
N PRO A 21 9.47 24.45 18.60
CA PRO A 21 9.01 23.09 18.32
C PRO A 21 8.84 22.94 16.79
N ALA A 22 9.54 21.98 16.21
CA ALA A 22 9.31 21.59 14.83
C ALA A 22 7.86 21.10 14.74
N SER A 23 6.99 21.93 14.17
CA SER A 23 5.63 21.53 13.81
C SER A 23 5.75 20.43 12.77
N THR A 24 5.57 19.18 13.19
CA THR A 24 5.29 18.07 12.28
C THR A 24 3.93 18.39 11.65
N ALA A 25 3.95 19.05 10.50
CA ALA A 25 2.76 19.15 9.66
C ALA A 25 2.27 17.71 9.46
N ALA A 26 1.12 17.39 10.03
CA ALA A 26 0.45 16.13 9.76
C ALA A 26 0.24 16.10 8.24
N SER A 27 0.93 15.19 7.54
CA SER A 27 0.72 14.96 6.13
C SER A 27 -0.77 14.71 5.95
N ALA A 28 -1.45 15.58 5.19
CA ALA A 28 -2.86 15.39 4.88
C ALA A 28 -2.98 14.02 4.21
N SER A 29 -3.61 13.07 4.89
CA SER A 29 -3.84 11.74 4.34
C SER A 29 -4.90 11.86 3.24
N GLY A 30 -4.63 11.26 2.08
CA GLY A 30 -5.61 11.13 0.99
C GLY A 30 -6.74 10.16 1.37
N PRO A 31 -7.76 10.01 0.49
CA PRO A 31 -8.79 9.00 0.69
C PRO A 31 -8.17 7.60 0.75
N ALA A 32 -8.71 6.73 1.62
CA ALA A 32 -8.30 5.33 1.69
C ALA A 32 -8.62 4.62 0.37
N LEU A 33 -7.59 4.03 -0.25
CA LEU A 33 -7.73 3.27 -1.49
C LEU A 33 -7.74 1.76 -1.26
N LEU A 34 -7.04 1.29 -0.22
CA LEU A 34 -6.93 -0.12 0.12
C LEU A 34 -7.22 -0.32 1.59
N THR A 35 -8.08 -1.27 1.92
CA THR A 35 -8.35 -1.73 3.29
C THR A 35 -7.87 -3.17 3.43
N ILE A 36 -7.07 -3.46 4.44
CA ILE A 36 -6.64 -4.81 4.81
C ILE A 36 -7.32 -5.20 6.11
N THR A 37 -7.89 -6.40 6.16
CA THR A 37 -8.62 -6.96 7.30
C THR A 37 -8.15 -8.38 7.66
N GLY A 38 -8.78 -9.00 8.63
CA GLY A 38 -8.50 -10.37 9.04
C GLY A 38 -7.33 -10.48 10.02
N GLN A 39 -6.39 -11.39 9.78
CA GLN A 39 -5.25 -11.71 10.64
C GLN A 39 -4.15 -10.65 10.59
N ILE A 40 -4.46 -9.42 11.07
CA ILE A 40 -3.55 -8.28 11.11
C ILE A 40 -3.33 -7.80 12.56
N ALA A 41 -2.11 -7.35 12.86
CA ALA A 41 -1.75 -6.82 14.18
C ALA A 41 -1.92 -5.30 14.26
N ARG A 42 -1.72 -4.57 13.17
CA ARG A 42 -1.85 -3.11 13.13
C ARG A 42 -3.25 -2.70 12.71
N THR A 43 -3.71 -1.57 13.21
CA THR A 43 -5.01 -1.00 12.85
C THR A 43 -4.95 0.53 12.84
N ASN A 44 -5.61 1.13 11.87
CA ASN A 44 -5.88 2.57 11.79
C ASN A 44 -7.34 2.84 11.36
N ARG A 45 -8.16 1.77 11.32
CA ARG A 45 -9.59 1.82 11.00
C ARG A 45 -10.35 0.88 11.94
N GLY A 46 -11.43 1.37 12.53
CA GLY A 46 -12.39 0.60 13.32
C GLY A 46 -13.27 -0.35 12.50
N PRO A 47 -14.35 -0.87 13.09
CA PRO A 47 -15.25 -1.79 12.43
C PRO A 47 -15.90 -1.19 11.19
N ILE A 48 -16.44 -2.06 10.34
CA ILE A 48 -17.27 -1.64 9.21
C ILE A 48 -18.51 -0.88 9.72
N ASP A 49 -18.82 0.23 9.06
CA ASP A 49 -20.11 0.93 9.22
C ASP A 49 -21.06 0.52 8.10
N PRO A 50 -22.10 -0.30 8.38
CA PRO A 50 -23.02 -0.76 7.34
C PRO A 50 -23.78 0.35 6.63
N ALA A 51 -23.90 1.54 7.24
CA ALA A 51 -24.58 2.68 6.64
C ALA A 51 -23.66 3.49 5.72
N LEU A 52 -22.38 3.63 6.06
CA LEU A 52 -21.43 4.45 5.30
C LEU A 52 -20.53 3.63 4.38
N ASP A 53 -20.16 2.40 4.76
CA ASP A 53 -19.31 1.50 3.96
C ASP A 53 -20.13 0.67 2.98
N GLN A 54 -21.03 1.32 2.21
CA GLN A 54 -22.04 0.67 1.39
C GLN A 54 -21.50 -0.37 0.42
N MET A 55 -20.35 -0.11 -0.24
CA MET A 55 -19.75 -1.06 -1.19
C MET A 55 -19.32 -2.34 -0.46
N MET A 56 -18.63 -2.21 0.66
CA MET A 56 -18.18 -3.35 1.47
C MET A 56 -19.38 -4.12 2.04
N HIS A 57 -20.36 -3.40 2.56
CA HIS A 57 -21.59 -4.01 3.10
C HIS A 57 -22.35 -4.82 2.06
N LYS A 58 -22.55 -4.28 0.84
CA LYS A 58 -23.20 -5.00 -0.27
C LYS A 58 -22.42 -6.21 -0.73
N GLN A 59 -21.09 -6.18 -0.64
CA GLN A 59 -20.23 -7.31 -0.93
C GLN A 59 -20.05 -8.27 0.27
N LYS A 60 -20.86 -8.08 1.33
CA LYS A 60 -20.89 -8.95 2.53
C LYS A 60 -19.53 -9.03 3.25
N ILE A 61 -18.75 -7.97 3.20
CA ILE A 61 -17.53 -7.84 3.97
C ILE A 61 -17.89 -7.42 5.39
N SER A 62 -17.30 -8.08 6.38
CA SER A 62 -17.45 -7.77 7.79
C SER A 62 -16.09 -7.84 8.49
N PHE A 63 -15.80 -6.84 9.33
CA PHE A 63 -14.59 -6.80 10.14
C PHE A 63 -14.77 -5.86 11.35
N ASP A 64 -14.05 -6.13 12.43
CA ASP A 64 -14.03 -5.29 13.63
C ASP A 64 -12.89 -4.27 13.60
N LYS A 65 -11.84 -4.55 12.81
CA LYS A 65 -10.67 -3.68 12.65
C LYS A 65 -10.08 -3.84 11.25
N GLY A 66 -9.51 -2.77 10.74
CA GLY A 66 -8.82 -2.76 9.47
C GLY A 66 -7.56 -1.89 9.50
N PHE A 67 -6.72 -2.05 8.49
CA PHE A 67 -5.62 -1.15 8.20
C PHE A 67 -5.78 -0.59 6.80
N THR A 68 -5.85 0.73 6.70
CA THR A 68 -6.07 1.42 5.42
C THR A 68 -4.80 2.07 4.91
N PHE A 69 -4.68 2.07 3.60
CA PHE A 69 -3.66 2.83 2.88
C PHE A 69 -4.33 3.82 1.94
N ASP A 70 -3.84 5.04 1.92
CA ASP A 70 -4.05 5.98 0.84
C ASP A 70 -2.99 5.79 -0.26
N TYR A 71 -3.07 6.57 -1.34
CA TYR A 71 -2.10 6.51 -2.43
C TYR A 71 -0.68 6.85 -1.97
N GLY A 72 -0.54 7.86 -1.09
CA GLY A 72 0.76 8.30 -0.57
C GLY A 72 1.44 7.21 0.25
N ALA A 73 0.71 6.57 1.16
CA ALA A 73 1.22 5.48 1.99
C ALA A 73 1.65 4.26 1.17
N LEU A 74 0.88 3.88 0.13
CA LEU A 74 1.27 2.80 -0.78
C LEU A 74 2.50 3.17 -1.61
N SER A 75 2.56 4.40 -2.11
CA SER A 75 3.68 4.87 -2.95
C SER A 75 4.99 5.05 -2.17
N ALA A 76 4.91 5.19 -0.84
CA ALA A 76 6.07 5.26 0.05
C ALA A 76 6.71 3.89 0.33
N LEU A 77 6.01 2.79 0.07
CA LEU A 77 6.57 1.45 0.23
C LEU A 77 7.60 1.16 -0.88
N PRO A 78 8.61 0.29 -0.61
CA PRO A 78 9.53 -0.15 -1.64
C PRO A 78 8.78 -0.73 -2.84
N ALA A 79 9.00 -0.17 -4.02
CA ALA A 79 8.29 -0.57 -5.23
C ALA A 79 9.22 -1.22 -6.24
N ILE A 80 8.71 -2.25 -6.93
CA ILE A 80 9.38 -2.88 -8.07
C ILE A 80 8.59 -2.60 -9.36
N THR A 81 9.24 -2.82 -10.49
CA THR A 81 8.60 -2.74 -11.81
C THR A 81 8.63 -4.11 -12.46
N ILE A 82 7.48 -4.55 -12.95
CA ILE A 82 7.30 -5.73 -13.77
C ILE A 82 6.90 -5.31 -15.20
N ARG A 83 7.06 -6.22 -16.18
CA ARG A 83 6.79 -5.89 -17.59
C ARG A 83 6.04 -7.02 -18.31
N PRO A 84 4.82 -7.34 -17.87
CA PRO A 84 4.02 -8.36 -18.54
C PRO A 84 3.44 -7.86 -19.87
N THR A 85 3.14 -8.79 -20.78
CA THR A 85 2.26 -8.56 -21.93
C THR A 85 0.83 -8.57 -21.44
N LEU A 86 0.10 -7.46 -21.60
CA LEU A 86 -1.29 -7.34 -21.13
C LEU A 86 -2.28 -7.90 -22.16
N GLU A 87 -3.38 -8.48 -21.64
CA GLU A 87 -4.42 -9.09 -22.49
C GLU A 87 -5.26 -8.08 -23.28
N TYR A 88 -5.32 -6.82 -22.82
CA TYR A 88 -6.22 -5.82 -23.39
C TYR A 88 -5.76 -5.25 -24.73
N ASP A 89 -4.47 -5.23 -24.99
CA ASP A 89 -3.90 -4.72 -26.26
C ASP A 89 -2.75 -5.57 -26.80
N GLY A 90 -2.38 -6.64 -26.10
CA GLY A 90 -1.31 -7.55 -26.50
C GLY A 90 0.10 -6.94 -26.42
N LYS A 91 0.28 -5.85 -25.67
CA LYS A 91 1.57 -5.15 -25.56
C LYS A 91 2.20 -5.31 -24.20
N VAL A 92 3.51 -5.15 -24.16
CA VAL A 92 4.29 -5.11 -22.92
C VAL A 92 4.13 -3.76 -22.28
N HIS A 93 3.70 -3.74 -21.01
CA HIS A 93 3.53 -2.53 -20.23
C HIS A 93 4.37 -2.57 -18.94
N ALA A 94 4.85 -1.41 -18.51
CA ALA A 94 5.56 -1.26 -17.24
C ALA A 94 4.57 -1.01 -16.11
N LEU A 95 4.38 -2.00 -15.23
CA LEU A 95 3.59 -1.88 -14.01
C LEU A 95 4.50 -1.71 -12.81
N ARG A 96 4.27 -0.70 -11.98
CA ARG A 96 5.10 -0.40 -10.81
C ARG A 96 4.25 -0.32 -9.55
N GLY A 97 4.71 -0.96 -8.48
CA GLY A 97 4.11 -0.92 -7.15
C GLY A 97 4.88 -1.74 -6.14
N PRO A 98 4.50 -1.69 -4.85
CA PRO A 98 5.10 -2.53 -3.81
C PRO A 98 4.72 -4.00 -4.02
N LEU A 99 5.56 -4.91 -3.51
CA LEU A 99 5.19 -6.32 -3.39
C LEU A 99 3.95 -6.45 -2.48
N LEU A 100 3.04 -7.33 -2.84
CA LEU A 100 1.86 -7.63 -2.00
C LEU A 100 2.27 -8.01 -0.58
N VAL A 101 3.32 -8.80 -0.43
CA VAL A 101 3.85 -9.21 0.88
C VAL A 101 4.35 -8.02 1.72
N ASP A 102 4.92 -6.99 1.11
CA ASP A 102 5.38 -5.79 1.82
C ASP A 102 4.19 -4.93 2.26
N VAL A 103 3.13 -4.87 1.45
CA VAL A 103 1.86 -4.20 1.81
C VAL A 103 1.21 -4.91 3.00
N LEU A 104 1.16 -6.25 2.97
CA LEU A 104 0.63 -7.07 4.07
C LEU A 104 1.47 -6.92 5.35
N ALA A 105 2.80 -6.95 5.23
CA ALA A 105 3.71 -6.75 6.36
C ALA A 105 3.54 -5.36 7.00
N ALA A 106 3.33 -4.31 6.20
CA ALA A 106 3.08 -2.97 6.69
C ALA A 106 1.77 -2.88 7.49
N ALA A 107 0.77 -3.69 7.19
CA ALA A 107 -0.46 -3.85 7.99
C ALA A 107 -0.29 -4.80 9.20
N GLY A 108 0.89 -5.40 9.37
CA GLY A 108 1.15 -6.38 10.43
C GLY A 108 0.43 -7.71 10.21
N ALA A 109 0.27 -8.13 8.96
CA ALA A 109 -0.36 -9.40 8.63
C ALA A 109 0.45 -10.60 9.17
N ARG A 110 -0.24 -11.63 9.62
CA ARG A 110 0.39 -12.90 10.03
C ARG A 110 0.80 -13.67 8.78
N MET A 111 2.12 -13.79 8.56
CA MET A 111 2.72 -14.38 7.36
C MET A 111 3.04 -15.88 7.56
N GLN A 112 2.10 -16.65 8.10
CA GLN A 112 2.27 -18.10 8.30
C GLN A 112 2.22 -18.83 6.95
N ALA A 113 2.82 -20.02 6.87
CA ALA A 113 2.81 -20.83 5.64
C ALA A 113 1.40 -21.27 5.20
N SER A 114 0.47 -21.43 6.16
CA SER A 114 -0.93 -21.77 5.89
C SER A 114 -1.81 -20.57 5.58
N ALA A 115 -1.26 -19.34 5.66
CA ALA A 115 -2.05 -18.13 5.44
C ALA A 115 -2.51 -18.03 3.98
N ALA A 116 -3.69 -17.47 3.81
CA ALA A 116 -4.27 -17.15 2.51
C ALA A 116 -4.79 -15.71 2.53
N VAL A 117 -4.94 -15.13 1.36
CA VAL A 117 -5.53 -13.81 1.19
C VAL A 117 -6.69 -13.88 0.20
N THR A 118 -7.75 -13.13 0.48
CA THR A 118 -8.78 -12.83 -0.51
C THR A 118 -8.51 -11.44 -1.06
N LEU A 119 -8.19 -11.34 -2.33
CA LEU A 119 -8.02 -10.08 -3.06
C LEU A 119 -9.36 -9.70 -3.69
N ARG A 120 -9.83 -8.46 -3.48
CA ARG A 120 -11.17 -8.05 -3.91
C ARG A 120 -11.16 -6.74 -4.68
N ALA A 121 -11.80 -6.76 -5.85
CA ALA A 121 -12.00 -5.61 -6.73
C ALA A 121 -13.30 -4.85 -6.38
N VAL A 122 -13.40 -3.61 -6.82
CA VAL A 122 -14.57 -2.73 -6.58
C VAL A 122 -15.86 -3.27 -7.21
N ASP A 123 -15.77 -4.06 -8.29
CA ASP A 123 -16.91 -4.70 -8.97
C ASP A 123 -17.40 -5.98 -8.26
N GLY A 124 -16.72 -6.38 -7.18
CA GLY A 124 -17.04 -7.58 -6.40
C GLY A 124 -16.27 -8.82 -6.83
N PHE A 125 -15.48 -8.78 -7.91
CA PHE A 125 -14.61 -9.88 -8.26
C PHE A 125 -13.64 -10.17 -7.10
N ALA A 126 -13.53 -11.42 -6.70
CA ALA A 126 -12.72 -11.83 -5.56
C ALA A 126 -11.93 -13.10 -5.89
N VAL A 127 -10.67 -13.12 -5.47
CA VAL A 127 -9.75 -14.23 -5.67
C VAL A 127 -9.16 -14.65 -4.34
N ASP A 128 -9.27 -15.94 -4.04
CA ASP A 128 -8.58 -16.57 -2.92
C ASP A 128 -7.20 -17.07 -3.38
N LEU A 129 -6.17 -16.64 -2.69
CA LEU A 129 -4.79 -16.93 -3.05
C LEU A 129 -4.00 -17.39 -1.83
N PRO A 130 -3.39 -18.60 -1.84
CA PRO A 130 -2.43 -18.98 -0.80
C PRO A 130 -1.28 -17.97 -0.75
N LEU A 131 -0.91 -17.49 0.44
CA LEU A 131 0.13 -16.47 0.60
C LEU A 131 1.48 -16.92 0.02
N GLU A 132 1.80 -18.19 0.14
CA GLU A 132 3.02 -18.77 -0.44
C GLU A 132 2.99 -18.72 -1.99
N ALA A 133 1.82 -18.86 -2.62
CA ALA A 133 1.68 -18.67 -4.06
C ALA A 133 1.88 -17.19 -4.44
N ALA A 134 1.30 -16.26 -3.68
CA ALA A 134 1.49 -14.82 -3.88
C ALA A 134 2.97 -14.42 -3.78
N LYS A 135 3.70 -14.96 -2.79
CA LYS A 135 5.15 -14.75 -2.62
C LYS A 135 5.94 -15.30 -3.80
N ARG A 136 5.70 -16.55 -4.16
CA ARG A 136 6.43 -17.24 -5.24
C ARG A 136 6.23 -16.55 -6.59
N GLN A 137 4.99 -16.14 -6.87
CA GLN A 137 4.63 -15.44 -8.11
C GLN A 137 4.97 -13.94 -8.07
N ARG A 138 5.46 -13.43 -6.92
CA ARG A 138 5.86 -12.03 -6.74
C ARG A 138 4.75 -11.03 -7.10
N PHE A 139 3.53 -11.27 -6.61
CA PHE A 139 2.45 -10.30 -6.76
C PHE A 139 2.86 -8.92 -6.30
N ILE A 140 2.50 -7.91 -7.08
CA ILE A 140 2.61 -6.49 -6.69
C ILE A 140 1.22 -5.88 -6.56
N VAL A 141 1.12 -4.84 -5.74
CA VAL A 141 0.00 -3.90 -5.76
C VAL A 141 0.43 -2.74 -6.63
N ALA A 142 0.17 -2.86 -7.94
CA ALA A 142 0.55 -1.83 -8.90
C ALA A 142 -0.24 -0.55 -8.66
N THR A 143 0.47 0.57 -8.65
CA THR A 143 -0.06 1.93 -8.51
C THR A 143 0.15 2.75 -9.78
N HIS A 144 1.09 2.32 -10.65
CA HIS A 144 1.44 3.00 -11.89
C HIS A 144 1.46 2.04 -13.07
N LEU A 145 1.02 2.54 -14.21
CA LEU A 145 1.10 1.93 -15.53
C LEU A 145 1.86 2.89 -16.46
N ASP A 146 2.95 2.43 -17.06
CA ASP A 146 3.82 3.21 -17.96
C ASP A 146 4.23 4.58 -17.38
N GLY A 147 4.60 4.55 -16.10
CA GLY A 147 5.08 5.72 -15.35
C GLY A 147 3.99 6.68 -14.87
N LYS A 148 2.70 6.40 -15.14
CA LYS A 148 1.57 7.24 -14.72
C LYS A 148 0.74 6.54 -13.65
N PRO A 149 0.23 7.27 -12.62
CA PRO A 149 -0.77 6.72 -11.70
C PRO A 149 -1.97 6.19 -12.47
N MET A 150 -2.47 5.01 -12.04
CA MET A 150 -3.65 4.41 -12.67
C MET A 150 -4.93 5.06 -12.17
N ALA A 151 -5.82 5.45 -13.09
CA ALA A 151 -7.11 6.05 -12.76
C ALA A 151 -8.16 5.01 -12.40
N LEU A 152 -9.10 5.37 -11.54
CA LEU A 152 -10.35 4.63 -11.36
C LEU A 152 -11.18 4.70 -12.66
N GLY A 153 -11.75 3.58 -13.06
CA GLY A 153 -12.46 3.45 -14.34
C GLY A 153 -11.61 2.88 -15.48
N GLY A 154 -10.27 2.73 -15.24
CA GLY A 154 -9.37 1.87 -16.02
C GLY A 154 -8.98 0.65 -15.20
N LEU A 155 -7.72 0.23 -15.25
CA LEU A 155 -7.19 -0.88 -14.45
C LEU A 155 -6.91 -0.48 -12.99
N GLY A 156 -6.94 0.81 -12.67
CA GLY A 156 -6.65 1.39 -11.37
C GLY A 156 -7.87 1.60 -10.46
N PRO A 157 -7.61 2.25 -9.32
CA PRO A 157 -6.37 2.92 -8.94
C PRO A 157 -5.24 1.97 -8.50
N LEU A 158 -5.58 0.74 -8.13
CA LEU A 158 -4.65 -0.31 -7.70
C LEU A 158 -4.95 -1.60 -8.46
N TRP A 159 -3.91 -2.38 -8.76
CA TRP A 159 -4.06 -3.67 -9.41
C TRP A 159 -3.17 -4.70 -8.72
N ALA A 160 -3.77 -5.76 -8.19
CA ALA A 160 -2.98 -6.92 -7.75
C ALA A 160 -2.58 -7.73 -8.99
N VAL A 161 -1.30 -7.72 -9.36
CA VAL A 161 -0.83 -8.26 -10.62
C VAL A 161 0.55 -8.91 -10.53
N ILE A 162 0.84 -9.80 -11.47
CA ILE A 162 2.09 -10.55 -11.60
C ILE A 162 2.76 -10.30 -12.96
N ASP A 163 4.05 -10.63 -13.04
CA ASP A 163 4.75 -10.75 -14.33
C ASP A 163 4.47 -12.13 -14.93
N ALA A 164 3.31 -12.25 -15.59
CA ALA A 164 2.83 -13.53 -16.11
C ALA A 164 3.77 -14.13 -17.16
N ASP A 165 4.50 -13.30 -17.90
CA ASP A 165 5.46 -13.73 -18.93
C ASP A 165 6.68 -14.44 -18.32
N ARG A 166 6.95 -14.23 -17.01
CA ARG A 166 8.06 -14.87 -16.29
C ARG A 166 7.66 -16.08 -15.46
N ILE A 167 6.38 -16.47 -15.50
CA ILE A 167 5.86 -17.65 -14.80
C ILE A 167 5.60 -18.72 -15.85
N ALA A 168 6.41 -19.79 -15.86
CA ALA A 168 6.39 -20.82 -16.91
C ALA A 168 5.00 -21.37 -17.22
N ASP A 169 4.21 -21.66 -16.16
CA ASP A 169 2.85 -22.20 -16.30
C ASP A 169 1.86 -21.21 -16.93
N LEU A 170 2.15 -19.91 -16.86
CA LEU A 170 1.32 -18.84 -17.41
C LEU A 170 1.84 -18.37 -18.78
N ALA A 171 3.16 -18.27 -18.95
CA ALA A 171 3.78 -17.81 -20.19
C ALA A 171 3.37 -18.66 -21.42
N ASN A 172 3.09 -19.95 -21.19
CA ASN A 172 2.63 -20.88 -22.23
C ASN A 172 1.12 -20.82 -22.51
N LYS A 173 0.35 -20.04 -21.73
CA LYS A 173 -1.09 -19.86 -21.96
C LYS A 173 -1.37 -18.72 -22.92
N PRO A 174 -2.53 -18.69 -23.58
CA PRO A 174 -3.04 -17.52 -24.26
C PRO A 174 -3.05 -16.29 -23.31
N VAL A 175 -2.76 -15.10 -23.82
CA VAL A 175 -2.57 -13.89 -22.97
C VAL A 175 -3.81 -13.60 -22.12
N ASN A 176 -5.01 -13.81 -22.67
CA ASN A 176 -6.30 -13.61 -21.99
C ASN A 176 -6.59 -14.62 -20.86
N GLU A 177 -5.75 -15.64 -20.68
CA GLU A 177 -5.89 -16.63 -19.60
C GLU A 177 -4.86 -16.42 -18.46
N ARG A 178 -3.97 -15.44 -18.58
CA ARG A 178 -2.83 -15.27 -17.68
C ARG A 178 -3.16 -14.49 -16.42
N PHE A 179 -4.19 -13.63 -16.44
CA PHE A 179 -4.49 -12.68 -15.37
C PHE A 179 -5.74 -13.01 -14.56
N GLY A 180 -6.28 -14.23 -14.66
CA GLY A 180 -7.48 -14.66 -13.94
C GLY A 180 -7.42 -14.59 -12.41
N GLN A 181 -6.21 -14.43 -11.83
CA GLN A 181 -6.01 -14.22 -10.39
C GLN A 181 -5.60 -12.78 -10.04
N CYS A 182 -5.73 -11.84 -10.97
CA CYS A 182 -5.19 -10.49 -10.86
C CYS A 182 -6.32 -9.46 -10.85
N PRO A 183 -7.02 -9.23 -9.74
CA PRO A 183 -8.10 -8.24 -9.66
C PRO A 183 -7.57 -6.83 -9.86
N TRP A 184 -8.04 -6.15 -10.92
CA TRP A 184 -7.86 -4.71 -11.10
C TRP A 184 -8.87 -3.92 -10.25
N ALA A 185 -8.65 -2.62 -10.09
CA ALA A 185 -9.40 -1.80 -9.12
C ALA A 185 -9.46 -2.46 -7.72
N LEU A 186 -8.33 -3.04 -7.28
CA LEU A 186 -8.19 -3.65 -5.96
C LEU A 186 -8.50 -2.63 -4.87
N TYR A 187 -9.35 -2.97 -3.90
CA TYR A 187 -9.68 -2.07 -2.80
C TYR A 187 -9.71 -2.74 -1.43
N HIS A 188 -9.78 -4.07 -1.38
CA HIS A 188 -9.85 -4.82 -0.12
C HIS A 188 -9.03 -6.10 -0.18
N ILE A 189 -8.34 -6.41 0.91
CA ILE A 189 -7.61 -7.66 1.13
C ILE A 189 -8.01 -8.22 2.48
N ASP A 190 -8.47 -9.47 2.52
CA ASP A 190 -8.71 -10.19 3.75
C ASP A 190 -7.61 -11.23 3.99
N VAL A 191 -6.98 -11.21 5.16
CA VAL A 191 -5.89 -12.14 5.56
C VAL A 191 -6.48 -13.22 6.45
N ARG A 192 -6.33 -14.48 6.06
CA ARG A 192 -6.90 -15.64 6.75
C ARG A 192 -5.82 -16.61 7.21
#